data_a022512d6b88b7b4e2e0f3f8752648de
#
_entry.id   a022512d6b88b7b4e2e0f3f8752648de
#
_cell.length_a   1.000
_cell.length_b   1.000
_cell.length_c   1.000
_cell.angle_alpha   90.00
_cell.angle_beta   90.00
_cell.angle_gamma   90.00
#
_symmetry.space_group_name_H-M   'P 1'
#
loop_
_entity.id
_entity.type
_entity.pdbx_description
1 polymer ?
#
loop_
_entity_poly.entity_id
_entity_poly.type
_entity_poly.pdbx_seq_one_letter_code
_entity_poly.pdbx_strand_id
1 'polypeptide(L)'
;WFYQPYNIHAPAVMFDRTNHIDNYPDYFADSVAITSVKSTLLTDIYQEELNTPAYVSLEMKVDMDAATRQLSIDISGEKVLPIADEDSVRINVWLTEDSLYTEEQRGVSGGYYHRHSLRRCLTSTWGDKIDVSQPFSLHLTTELPANWREERMNAVAFVACRDAEDKNSCRVLNACQERVAMMPL
;
A
#
# COMPACT_ATOMS: atom_id res chain seq x y z
N TRP A 1 -14.52 5.21 1.50
CA TRP A 1 -14.92 5.29 0.10
C TRP A 1 -14.96 3.90 -0.57
N PHE A 2 -13.90 3.08 -0.52
CA PHE A 2 -13.90 1.71 -1.06
C PHE A 2 -14.90 0.77 -0.38
N TYR A 3 -15.31 1.06 0.86
CA TYR A 3 -16.20 0.23 1.65
C TYR A 3 -17.66 0.68 1.62
N GLN A 4 -17.98 1.76 0.92
CA GLN A 4 -19.37 2.27 0.83
C GLN A 4 -19.92 2.10 -0.59
N PRO A 5 -21.25 1.88 -0.73
CA PRO A 5 -22.31 1.86 0.28
C PRO A 5 -22.57 0.48 0.94
N TYR A 6 -21.71 -0.49 0.77
CA TYR A 6 -22.02 -1.92 0.98
C TYR A 6 -21.61 -2.43 2.36
N ASN A 7 -22.24 -3.54 2.78
CA ASN A 7 -22.03 -4.25 4.04
C ASN A 7 -20.66 -4.94 4.13
N ILE A 8 -19.59 -4.21 3.84
CA ILE A 8 -18.23 -4.70 4.01
C ILE A 8 -17.83 -4.51 5.46
N HIS A 9 -17.57 -5.61 6.15
CA HIS A 9 -17.16 -5.65 7.54
C HIS A 9 -15.70 -6.07 7.67
N ALA A 10 -15.01 -5.56 8.66
CA ALA A 10 -13.67 -6.03 8.99
C ALA A 10 -13.72 -7.48 9.56
N PRO A 11 -12.79 -8.35 9.22
CA PRO A 11 -11.67 -8.11 8.31
C PRO A 11 -12.11 -8.10 6.84
N ALA A 12 -11.52 -7.21 6.05
CA ALA A 12 -11.70 -7.14 4.62
C ALA A 12 -10.35 -7.06 3.91
N VAL A 13 -10.29 -7.55 2.69
CA VAL A 13 -9.08 -7.60 1.85
C VAL A 13 -9.36 -6.92 0.52
N MET A 14 -8.35 -6.26 -0.02
CA MET A 14 -8.37 -5.65 -1.33
C MET A 14 -7.01 -5.92 -2.00
N PHE A 15 -7.04 -6.42 -3.22
CA PHE A 15 -5.84 -6.70 -4.01
C PHE A 15 -5.66 -5.60 -5.03
N ASP A 16 -4.57 -4.85 -4.94
CA ASP A 16 -4.15 -3.79 -5.85
C ASP A 16 -5.27 -2.80 -6.25
N ARG A 17 -6.31 -2.67 -5.41
CA ARG A 17 -7.53 -1.88 -5.68
C ARG A 17 -8.21 -2.31 -7.00
N THR A 18 -8.02 -3.57 -7.40
CA THR A 18 -8.59 -4.15 -8.61
C THR A 18 -9.94 -4.79 -8.31
N ASN A 19 -10.90 -4.61 -9.21
CA ASN A 19 -12.16 -5.34 -9.17
C ASN A 19 -12.02 -6.64 -9.99
N HIS A 20 -12.06 -7.76 -9.30
CA HIS A 20 -11.94 -9.10 -9.91
C HIS A 20 -13.30 -9.71 -10.28
N ILE A 21 -14.30 -8.87 -10.61
CA ILE A 21 -15.69 -9.32 -10.89
C ILE A 21 -15.76 -10.31 -12.05
N ASP A 22 -14.93 -10.17 -13.07
CA ASP A 22 -14.97 -11.04 -14.24
C ASP A 22 -14.67 -12.52 -13.89
N ASN A 23 -13.75 -12.73 -12.95
CA ASN A 23 -13.36 -14.06 -12.50
C ASN A 23 -14.11 -14.52 -11.24
N TYR A 24 -14.54 -13.57 -10.40
CA TYR A 24 -15.15 -13.86 -9.09
C TYR A 24 -16.41 -13.01 -8.82
N PRO A 25 -17.46 -13.10 -9.67
CA PRO A 25 -18.64 -12.21 -9.60
C PRO A 25 -19.39 -12.29 -8.28
N ASP A 26 -19.41 -13.45 -7.61
CA ASP A 26 -20.07 -13.64 -6.34
C ASP A 26 -19.44 -12.86 -5.17
N TYR A 27 -18.20 -12.39 -5.35
CA TYR A 27 -17.43 -11.71 -4.30
C TYR A 27 -17.19 -10.23 -4.59
N PHE A 28 -17.09 -9.84 -5.86
CA PHE A 28 -16.69 -8.50 -6.27
C PHE A 28 -17.78 -7.68 -6.97
N ALA A 29 -19.02 -8.16 -6.98
CA ALA A 29 -20.12 -7.50 -7.71
C ALA A 29 -20.26 -6.00 -7.39
N ASP A 30 -20.00 -5.60 -6.14
CA ASP A 30 -20.28 -4.25 -5.65
C ASP A 30 -19.04 -3.50 -5.13
N SER A 31 -17.88 -4.13 -5.05
CA SER A 31 -16.70 -3.51 -4.43
C SER A 31 -15.39 -4.14 -4.88
N VAL A 32 -14.32 -3.35 -4.84
CA VAL A 32 -12.93 -3.84 -4.97
C VAL A 32 -12.41 -4.50 -3.68
N ALA A 33 -13.17 -4.44 -2.59
CA ALA A 33 -12.84 -5.05 -1.31
C ALA A 33 -13.83 -6.16 -0.97
N ILE A 34 -13.34 -7.26 -0.43
CA ILE A 34 -14.10 -8.45 -0.09
C ILE A 34 -13.92 -8.83 1.39
N THR A 35 -14.95 -9.41 1.98
CA THR A 35 -14.96 -9.85 3.38
C THR A 35 -15.12 -11.36 3.50
N SER A 36 -14.64 -11.93 4.60
CA SER A 36 -14.90 -13.33 5.01
C SER A 36 -14.55 -14.37 3.94
N VAL A 37 -13.42 -14.22 3.30
CA VAL A 37 -13.05 -15.01 2.13
C VAL A 37 -12.35 -16.30 2.51
N LYS A 38 -12.61 -17.36 1.75
CA LYS A 38 -11.88 -18.61 1.86
C LYS A 38 -10.42 -18.40 1.45
N SER A 39 -9.49 -19.03 2.19
CA SER A 39 -8.05 -18.92 1.92
C SER A 39 -7.66 -19.31 0.49
N THR A 40 -8.37 -20.28 -0.11
CA THR A 40 -8.16 -20.70 -1.51
C THR A 40 -8.39 -19.56 -2.48
N LEU A 41 -9.50 -18.82 -2.35
CA LEU A 41 -9.80 -17.68 -3.22
C LEU A 41 -8.74 -16.56 -3.08
N LEU A 42 -8.28 -16.27 -1.85
CA LEU A 42 -7.21 -15.29 -1.64
C LEU A 42 -5.92 -15.70 -2.34
N THR A 43 -5.60 -17.00 -2.31
CA THR A 43 -4.43 -17.56 -3.00
C THR A 43 -4.56 -17.43 -4.51
N ASP A 44 -5.72 -17.73 -5.06
CA ASP A 44 -5.97 -17.67 -6.51
C ASP A 44 -5.84 -16.22 -7.02
N ILE A 45 -6.49 -15.26 -6.37
CA ILE A 45 -6.38 -13.84 -6.72
C ILE A 45 -4.94 -13.34 -6.58
N TYR A 46 -4.25 -13.74 -5.51
CA TYR A 46 -2.84 -13.39 -5.31
C TYR A 46 -1.96 -13.89 -6.46
N GLN A 47 -2.18 -15.11 -6.93
CA GLN A 47 -1.46 -15.67 -8.07
C GLN A 47 -1.77 -14.93 -9.38
N GLU A 48 -3.00 -14.49 -9.58
CA GLU A 48 -3.38 -13.66 -10.74
C GLU A 48 -2.64 -12.31 -10.70
N GLU A 49 -2.62 -11.63 -9.57
CA GLU A 49 -1.94 -10.33 -9.43
C GLU A 49 -0.42 -10.46 -9.59
N LEU A 50 0.19 -11.54 -9.13
CA LEU A 50 1.62 -11.80 -9.37
C LEU A 50 1.99 -11.95 -10.85
N ASN A 51 1.06 -12.39 -11.69
CA ASN A 51 1.26 -12.53 -13.13
C ASN A 51 0.93 -11.24 -13.90
N THR A 52 0.41 -10.23 -13.23
CA THR A 52 0.10 -8.95 -13.84
C THR A 52 1.37 -8.10 -13.96
N PRO A 53 1.71 -7.61 -15.15
CA PRO A 53 2.90 -6.80 -15.33
C PRO A 53 2.77 -5.45 -14.63
N ALA A 54 3.88 -4.95 -14.07
CA ALA A 54 3.95 -3.61 -13.53
C ALA A 54 3.90 -2.56 -14.65
N TYR A 55 3.11 -1.51 -14.46
CA TYR A 55 2.97 -0.41 -15.44
C TYR A 55 4.02 0.68 -15.25
N VAL A 56 4.61 0.74 -14.06
CA VAL A 56 5.60 1.73 -13.67
C VAL A 56 6.75 1.01 -12.97
N SER A 57 7.99 1.36 -13.26
CA SER A 57 9.12 0.95 -12.43
C SER A 57 9.14 1.78 -11.16
N LEU A 58 9.58 1.20 -10.04
CA LEU A 58 9.80 1.91 -8.79
C LEU A 58 11.09 1.44 -8.14
N GLU A 59 11.93 2.40 -7.76
CA GLU A 59 13.08 2.19 -6.90
C GLU A 59 12.94 3.12 -5.68
N MET A 60 13.28 2.61 -4.51
CA MET A 60 13.24 3.39 -3.28
C MET A 60 14.53 3.19 -2.50
N LYS A 61 15.03 4.29 -1.95
CA LYS A 61 16.14 4.30 -1.01
C LYS A 61 15.69 5.00 0.26
N VAL A 62 15.98 4.37 1.38
CA VAL A 62 15.62 4.89 2.71
C VAL A 62 16.91 5.11 3.50
N ASP A 63 17.04 6.26 4.11
CA ASP A 63 18.15 6.61 5.00
C ASP A 63 17.62 7.17 6.32
N MET A 64 18.19 6.72 7.43
CA MET A 64 17.76 7.09 8.77
C MET A 64 18.95 7.61 9.59
N ASP A 65 18.88 8.89 9.97
CA ASP A 65 19.78 9.44 10.98
C ASP A 65 19.29 9.06 12.38
N ALA A 66 19.97 8.11 12.99
CA ALA A 66 19.60 7.59 14.32
C ALA A 66 19.73 8.65 15.43
N ALA A 67 20.60 9.67 15.27
CA ALA A 67 20.82 10.69 16.29
C ALA A 67 19.66 11.70 16.33
N THR A 68 19.15 12.07 15.17
CA THR A 68 18.05 13.04 15.03
C THR A 68 16.70 12.40 14.79
N ARG A 69 16.66 11.08 14.52
CA ARG A 69 15.49 10.33 14.08
C ARG A 69 14.86 10.87 12.79
N GLN A 70 15.68 11.56 11.99
CA GLN A 70 15.29 12.07 10.69
C GLN A 70 15.35 10.95 9.65
N LEU A 71 14.22 10.67 9.03
CA LEU A 71 14.07 9.72 7.93
C LEU A 71 14.07 10.50 6.61
N SER A 72 14.86 10.02 5.65
CA SER A 72 14.87 10.50 4.26
C SER A 72 14.49 9.34 3.34
N ILE A 73 13.62 9.59 2.39
CA ILE A 73 13.13 8.62 1.43
C ILE A 73 13.27 9.21 0.04
N ASP A 74 14.09 8.59 -0.80
CA ASP A 74 14.24 8.90 -2.20
C ASP A 74 13.55 7.85 -3.04
N ILE A 75 12.65 8.25 -3.93
CA ILE A 75 11.91 7.37 -4.81
C ILE A 75 12.13 7.84 -6.23
N SER A 76 12.37 6.91 -7.14
CA SER A 76 12.42 7.16 -8.58
C SER A 76 11.64 6.10 -9.35
N GLY A 77 11.22 6.44 -10.54
CA GLY A 77 10.51 5.51 -11.41
C GLY A 77 10.23 6.09 -12.77
N GLU A 78 9.74 5.23 -13.64
CA GLU A 78 9.34 5.60 -15.00
C GLU A 78 8.18 4.71 -15.48
N LYS A 79 7.43 5.20 -16.44
CA LYS A 79 6.38 4.43 -17.11
C LYS A 79 7.00 3.32 -17.96
N VAL A 80 6.56 2.08 -17.75
CA VAL A 80 7.02 0.89 -18.47
C VAL A 80 5.99 0.42 -19.49
N LEU A 81 4.71 0.51 -19.13
CA LEU A 81 3.59 0.14 -20.01
C LEU A 81 2.63 1.32 -20.19
N PRO A 82 1.86 1.35 -21.29
CA PRO A 82 0.85 2.39 -21.49
C PRO A 82 -0.16 2.46 -20.36
N ILE A 83 -0.47 3.67 -19.90
CA ILE A 83 -1.48 3.97 -18.89
C ILE A 83 -2.60 4.76 -19.58
N ALA A 84 -3.84 4.32 -19.43
CA ALA A 84 -4.97 4.91 -20.15
C ALA A 84 -5.24 6.37 -19.76
N ASP A 85 -5.11 6.70 -18.47
CA ASP A 85 -5.24 8.06 -17.97
C ASP A 85 -4.03 8.41 -17.10
N GLU A 86 -3.01 9.01 -17.74
CA GLU A 86 -1.78 9.42 -17.08
C GLU A 86 -2.01 10.57 -16.07
N ASP A 87 -3.03 11.39 -16.27
CA ASP A 87 -3.38 12.48 -15.36
C ASP A 87 -3.95 12.00 -14.01
N SER A 88 -4.48 10.78 -13.98
CA SER A 88 -4.98 10.15 -12.76
C SER A 88 -3.88 9.61 -11.85
N VAL A 89 -2.64 9.47 -12.35
CA VAL A 89 -1.57 8.77 -11.64
C VAL A 89 -1.09 9.54 -10.41
N ARG A 90 -0.99 8.81 -9.30
CA ARG A 90 -0.58 9.31 -7.98
C ARG A 90 0.44 8.37 -7.36
N ILE A 91 1.40 8.95 -6.63
CA ILE A 91 2.30 8.21 -5.75
C ILE A 91 1.83 8.33 -4.30
N ASN A 92 1.80 7.21 -3.61
CA ASN A 92 1.50 7.12 -2.18
C ASN A 92 2.74 6.61 -1.45
N VAL A 93 3.07 7.23 -0.32
CA VAL A 93 4.18 6.80 0.53
C VAL A 93 3.69 6.69 1.96
N TRP A 94 3.82 5.49 2.52
CA TRP A 94 3.32 5.14 3.85
C TRP A 94 4.45 4.61 4.71
N LEU A 95 4.37 4.90 6.01
CA LEU A 95 5.18 4.24 7.03
C LEU A 95 4.31 3.21 7.74
N THR A 96 4.82 1.98 7.81
CA THR A 96 4.19 0.88 8.55
C THR A 96 5.12 0.38 9.65
N GLU A 97 4.55 -0.20 10.70
CA GLU A 97 5.31 -0.79 11.80
C GLU A 97 4.85 -2.23 12.05
N ASP A 98 5.82 -3.11 12.25
CA ASP A 98 5.60 -4.49 12.57
C ASP A 98 5.62 -4.75 14.09
N SER A 99 5.00 -5.86 14.48
CA SER A 99 5.00 -6.36 15.86
C SER A 99 4.44 -5.35 16.88
N LEU A 100 3.40 -4.63 16.48
CA LEU A 100 2.61 -3.84 17.43
C LEU A 100 1.75 -4.76 18.28
N TYR A 101 2.04 -4.79 19.58
CA TYR A 101 1.31 -5.62 20.51
C TYR A 101 0.01 -4.95 20.97
N THR A 102 -1.06 -5.73 21.04
CA THR A 102 -2.30 -5.40 21.72
C THR A 102 -2.69 -6.52 22.70
N GLU A 103 -3.15 -6.17 23.88
CA GLU A 103 -3.59 -7.15 24.89
C GLU A 103 -4.90 -7.79 24.47
N GLU A 104 -5.77 -7.03 23.80
CA GLU A 104 -7.10 -7.48 23.39
C GLU A 104 -7.25 -7.43 21.87
N GLN A 105 -7.47 -8.59 21.27
CA GLN A 105 -7.84 -8.75 19.86
C GLN A 105 -9.03 -9.72 19.77
N ARG A 106 -10.12 -9.28 19.16
CA ARG A 106 -11.30 -10.13 19.00
C ARG A 106 -10.93 -11.43 18.27
N GLY A 107 -11.31 -12.56 18.87
CA GLY A 107 -11.06 -13.90 18.32
C GLY A 107 -9.69 -14.48 18.63
N VAL A 108 -8.85 -13.78 19.40
CA VAL A 108 -7.54 -14.26 19.86
C VAL A 108 -7.49 -14.19 21.39
N SER A 109 -6.96 -15.21 22.03
CA SER A 109 -6.69 -15.23 23.47
C SER A 109 -5.20 -14.98 23.74
N GLY A 110 -4.88 -14.13 24.72
CA GLY A 110 -3.50 -13.90 25.16
C GLY A 110 -2.71 -12.84 24.40
N GLY A 111 -3.42 -11.90 23.75
CA GLY A 111 -2.82 -10.79 23.03
C GLY A 111 -2.45 -11.12 21.58
N TYR A 112 -2.13 -10.08 20.80
CA TYR A 112 -1.85 -10.21 19.39
C TYR A 112 -0.76 -9.22 18.93
N TYR A 113 0.10 -9.66 18.02
CA TYR A 113 1.09 -8.81 17.36
C TYR A 113 0.65 -8.48 15.94
N HIS A 114 0.27 -7.23 15.72
CA HIS A 114 -0.07 -6.72 14.39
C HIS A 114 1.19 -6.56 13.55
N ARG A 115 1.06 -6.88 12.26
CA ARG A 115 2.11 -6.68 11.25
C ARG A 115 1.64 -5.66 10.23
N HIS A 116 2.61 -4.95 9.62
CA HIS A 116 2.38 -3.94 8.57
C HIS A 116 1.30 -2.91 8.96
N SER A 117 1.27 -2.53 10.25
CA SER A 117 0.30 -1.55 10.73
C SER A 117 0.65 -0.16 10.22
N LEU A 118 -0.28 0.48 9.53
CA LEU A 118 -0.10 1.85 9.04
C LEU A 118 0.09 2.82 10.21
N ARG A 119 1.20 3.58 10.18
CA ARG A 119 1.54 4.59 11.19
C ARG A 119 1.37 6.00 10.66
N ARG A 120 1.76 6.25 9.42
CA ARG A 120 1.70 7.58 8.81
C ARG A 120 1.63 7.49 7.29
N CYS A 121 0.81 8.34 6.68
CA CYS A 121 0.89 8.65 5.27
C CYS A 121 1.80 9.88 5.12
N LEU A 122 2.82 9.79 4.28
CA LEU A 122 3.75 10.91 3.99
C LEU A 122 3.28 11.76 2.82
N THR A 123 2.42 11.20 1.98
CA THR A 123 1.72 11.87 0.88
C THR A 123 0.28 12.19 1.28
N SER A 124 -0.44 12.92 0.45
CA SER A 124 -1.87 13.16 0.63
C SER A 124 -2.66 11.84 0.67
N THR A 125 -3.90 11.85 1.16
CA THR A 125 -4.74 10.66 1.38
C THR A 125 -4.85 9.77 0.15
N TRP A 126 -4.91 10.36 -1.04
CA TRP A 126 -5.01 9.65 -2.32
C TRP A 126 -3.70 9.61 -3.10
N GLY A 127 -2.61 10.02 -2.48
CA GLY A 127 -1.33 10.18 -3.12
C GLY A 127 -1.14 11.56 -3.76
N ASP A 128 0.09 11.90 -4.04
CA ASP A 128 0.48 13.14 -4.71
C ASP A 128 0.59 12.89 -6.21
N LYS A 129 0.15 13.87 -7.02
CA LYS A 129 0.21 13.76 -8.48
C LYS A 129 1.65 13.66 -8.95
N ILE A 130 1.92 12.75 -9.87
CA ILE A 130 3.22 12.63 -10.57
C ILE A 130 2.98 12.69 -12.07
N ASP A 131 3.98 13.23 -12.78
CA ASP A 131 4.00 13.21 -14.24
C ASP A 131 4.77 11.96 -14.71
N VAL A 132 4.04 11.00 -15.26
CA VAL A 132 4.59 9.74 -15.76
C VAL A 132 4.92 9.78 -17.26
N SER A 133 4.75 10.92 -17.92
CA SER A 133 5.18 11.09 -19.31
C SER A 133 6.71 11.10 -19.46
N GLN A 134 7.43 11.28 -18.34
CA GLN A 134 8.87 11.26 -18.20
C GLN A 134 9.27 10.54 -16.91
N PRO A 135 10.55 10.15 -16.74
CA PRO A 135 11.04 9.64 -15.46
C PRO A 135 10.78 10.63 -14.33
N PHE A 136 10.28 10.15 -13.20
CA PHE A 136 9.96 10.97 -12.03
C PHE A 136 10.84 10.63 -10.84
N SER A 137 10.99 11.59 -9.95
CA SER A 137 11.63 11.40 -8.65
C SER A 137 10.89 12.18 -7.56
N LEU A 138 10.92 11.65 -6.35
CA LEU A 138 10.32 12.24 -5.16
C LEU A 138 11.29 12.09 -4.00
N HIS A 139 11.51 13.19 -3.26
CA HIS A 139 12.27 13.19 -2.02
C HIS A 139 11.37 13.61 -0.88
N LEU A 140 11.30 12.78 0.16
CA LEU A 140 10.50 13.02 1.36
C LEU A 140 11.38 12.94 2.59
N THR A 141 11.10 13.80 3.56
CA THR A 141 11.73 13.74 4.89
C THR A 141 10.69 13.80 5.98
N THR A 142 10.92 13.08 7.07
CA THR A 142 10.07 13.13 8.25
C THR A 142 10.84 12.72 9.50
N GLU A 143 10.52 13.33 10.63
CA GLU A 143 11.02 12.88 11.93
C GLU A 143 10.13 11.75 12.46
N LEU A 144 10.75 10.66 12.93
CA LEU A 144 10.05 9.56 13.57
C LEU A 144 9.80 9.85 15.05
N PRO A 145 8.55 9.72 15.55
CA PRO A 145 8.25 9.82 16.98
C PRO A 145 9.11 8.88 17.81
N ALA A 146 9.55 9.33 18.98
CA ALA A 146 10.44 8.58 19.86
C ALA A 146 9.87 7.22 20.34
N ASN A 147 8.54 7.08 20.32
CA ASN A 147 7.85 5.84 20.69
C ASN A 147 7.66 4.86 19.54
N TRP A 148 8.12 5.17 18.32
CA TRP A 148 8.14 4.23 17.21
C TRP A 148 9.47 3.50 17.16
N ARG A 149 9.40 2.20 16.85
CA ARG A 149 10.59 1.33 16.81
C ARG A 149 11.11 1.27 15.38
N GLU A 150 12.13 2.07 15.10
CA GLU A 150 12.71 2.22 13.76
C GLU A 150 13.14 0.90 13.13
N GLU A 151 13.66 -0.04 13.94
CA GLU A 151 14.05 -1.37 13.49
C GLU A 151 12.87 -2.26 13.07
N ARG A 152 11.64 -1.82 13.31
CA ARG A 152 10.39 -2.49 12.92
C ARG A 152 9.58 -1.70 11.90
N MET A 153 10.12 -0.57 11.47
CA MET A 153 9.46 0.28 10.52
C MET A 153 9.82 -0.10 9.08
N ASN A 154 8.83 0.04 8.20
CA ASN A 154 9.02 -0.05 6.76
C ASN A 154 8.45 1.20 6.10
N ALA A 155 9.11 1.66 5.04
CA ALA A 155 8.55 2.59 4.07
C ALA A 155 7.95 1.78 2.92
N VAL A 156 6.72 2.10 2.56
CA VAL A 156 5.99 1.48 1.44
C VAL A 156 5.62 2.58 0.47
N ALA A 157 6.06 2.47 -0.77
CA ALA A 157 5.64 3.36 -1.86
C ALA A 157 4.82 2.56 -2.87
N PHE A 158 3.75 3.15 -3.37
CA PHE A 158 3.00 2.59 -4.48
C PHE A 158 2.45 3.68 -5.39
N VAL A 159 2.45 3.39 -6.68
CA VAL A 159 1.83 4.23 -7.70
C VAL A 159 0.48 3.65 -8.04
N ALA A 160 -0.54 4.48 -8.08
CA ALA A 160 -1.91 4.06 -8.40
C ALA A 160 -2.63 5.10 -9.25
N CYS A 161 -3.61 4.68 -10.02
CA CYS A 161 -4.58 5.60 -10.60
C CYS A 161 -5.53 6.14 -9.52
N ARG A 162 -6.08 7.32 -9.76
CA ARG A 162 -7.10 7.94 -8.91
C ARG A 162 -8.21 8.51 -9.77
N ASP A 163 -9.32 7.81 -9.82
CA ASP A 163 -10.58 8.33 -10.33
C ASP A 163 -11.49 8.73 -9.15
N ALA A 164 -12.06 9.92 -9.20
CA ALA A 164 -12.96 10.43 -8.17
C ALA A 164 -14.37 9.84 -8.29
N GLU A 165 -14.76 9.44 -9.46
CA GLU A 165 -16.11 8.98 -9.79
C GLU A 165 -16.19 7.45 -9.85
N ASP A 166 -15.11 6.77 -10.28
CA ASP A 166 -15.06 5.32 -10.42
C ASP A 166 -13.95 4.68 -9.58
N LYS A 167 -14.34 3.98 -8.51
CA LYS A 167 -13.41 3.24 -7.65
C LYS A 167 -12.74 2.04 -8.34
N ASN A 168 -13.31 1.51 -9.42
CA ASN A 168 -12.73 0.42 -10.19
C ASN A 168 -11.54 0.88 -11.06
N SER A 169 -11.45 2.19 -11.29
CA SER A 169 -10.34 2.83 -12.02
C SER A 169 -9.20 3.30 -11.10
N CYS A 170 -9.13 2.80 -9.86
CA CYS A 170 -8.12 3.20 -8.86
C CYS A 170 -7.01 2.16 -8.68
N ARG A 171 -6.72 1.34 -9.69
CA ARG A 171 -5.75 0.25 -9.62
C ARG A 171 -4.36 0.71 -9.18
N VAL A 172 -3.69 -0.12 -8.38
CA VAL A 172 -2.25 0.00 -8.09
C VAL A 172 -1.46 -0.50 -9.31
N LEU A 173 -0.49 0.29 -9.74
CA LEU A 173 0.30 0.06 -10.96
C LEU A 173 1.64 -0.60 -10.66
N ASN A 174 2.19 -0.35 -9.49
CA ASN A 174 3.34 -1.01 -8.87
C ASN A 174 3.51 -0.57 -7.42
N ALA A 175 4.24 -1.37 -6.63
CA ALA A 175 4.59 -1.06 -5.25
C ALA A 175 6.01 -1.53 -4.93
N CYS A 176 6.66 -0.85 -3.99
CA CYS A 176 7.93 -1.27 -3.40
C CYS A 176 7.95 -1.00 -1.90
N GLN A 177 8.81 -1.72 -1.19
CA GLN A 177 8.99 -1.58 0.25
C GLN A 177 10.46 -1.66 0.61
N GLU A 178 10.88 -0.78 1.54
CA GLU A 178 12.22 -0.80 2.13
C GLU A 178 12.14 -0.68 3.66
N ARG A 179 13.09 -1.29 4.36
CA ARG A 179 13.21 -1.13 5.81
C ARG A 179 13.79 0.22 6.17
N VAL A 180 13.27 0.82 7.24
CA VAL A 180 13.75 2.12 7.74
C VAL A 180 15.13 2.00 8.40
N ALA A 181 15.36 0.92 9.14
CA ALA A 181 16.67 0.64 9.73
C ALA A 181 17.00 -0.85 9.66
N MET A 182 18.28 -1.19 9.52
CA MET A 182 18.71 -2.58 9.63
C MET A 182 18.58 -3.03 11.08
N MET A 183 18.05 -4.23 11.30
CA MET A 183 18.09 -4.82 12.63
C MET A 183 19.54 -4.99 13.07
N PRO A 184 19.91 -4.57 14.28
CA PRO A 184 21.24 -4.89 14.81
C PRO A 184 21.43 -6.41 14.83
N LEU A 185 22.59 -6.86 14.38
CA LEU A 185 23.01 -8.26 14.39
C LEU A 185 23.07 -8.82 15.81
#